data_215c23d0f79b9c7f6e5adcbf742870f7
#
_entry.id   215c23d0f79b9c7f6e5adcbf742870f7
#
_cell.length_a   1.000
_cell.length_b   1.000
_cell.length_c   1.000
_cell.angle_alpha   90.00
_cell.angle_beta   90.00
_cell.angle_gamma   90.00
#
_symmetry.space_group_name_H-M   'P 1'
#
loop_
_entity.id
_entity.type
_entity.pdbx_description
1 polymer ?
#
loop_
_entity_poly.entity_id
_entity_poly.type
_entity_poly.pdbx_seq_one_letter_code
_entity_poly.pdbx_strand_id
1 'polypeptide(L)'
;LRAGPAASACRLFLFHKTMPELIPVLSREEIEKSIERIAARISADYQNCEPVLVGVLKGAFVFLADLIRCLAIPVKVDFVRTASYGDQTSSSGTVALTKPLEIDVAGKHVLVVEDIVDTGITLRWLVDYLSGLGSASVKACTLIDKKERRQVQVQVDYVCNVVDKGFLVGYGLDYAERYRHLPAVYHLKM
;
A
#
# COMPACT_ATOMS: atom_id res chain seq x y z
N LEU A 1 -36.95 12.04 -44.05
CA LEU A 1 -37.08 11.87 -42.58
C LEU A 1 -35.71 11.67 -42.01
N ARG A 2 -35.13 12.74 -41.42
CA ARG A 2 -33.80 12.71 -40.77
C ARG A 2 -34.01 12.48 -39.28
N ALA A 3 -33.45 11.39 -38.73
CA ALA A 3 -33.31 11.20 -37.31
C ALA A 3 -32.02 11.87 -36.82
N GLY A 4 -32.15 12.84 -35.93
CA GLY A 4 -31.01 13.51 -35.28
C GLY A 4 -30.42 12.66 -34.15
N PRO A 5 -29.14 12.87 -33.75
CA PRO A 5 -28.50 12.10 -32.72
C PRO A 5 -29.04 12.47 -31.33
N ALA A 6 -29.44 11.46 -30.56
CA ALA A 6 -29.79 11.59 -29.15
C ALA A 6 -28.52 11.92 -28.33
N ALA A 7 -28.44 13.14 -27.84
CA ALA A 7 -27.46 13.55 -26.86
C ALA A 7 -27.73 12.81 -25.53
N SER A 8 -26.84 11.90 -25.17
CA SER A 8 -26.82 11.24 -23.85
C SER A 8 -26.50 12.31 -22.80
N ALA A 9 -27.53 12.83 -22.13
CA ALA A 9 -27.37 13.69 -20.98
C ALA A 9 -26.86 12.86 -19.80
N CYS A 10 -25.56 12.95 -19.52
CA CYS A 10 -24.98 12.50 -18.27
C CYS A 10 -25.66 13.31 -17.15
N ARG A 11 -26.59 12.67 -16.40
CA ARG A 11 -27.27 13.31 -15.27
C ARG A 11 -26.22 13.61 -14.20
N LEU A 12 -25.92 14.89 -14.04
CA LEU A 12 -25.18 15.41 -12.87
C LEU A 12 -26.07 15.16 -11.64
N PHE A 13 -25.76 14.10 -10.90
CA PHE A 13 -26.32 13.93 -9.55
C PHE A 13 -25.63 14.95 -8.63
N LEU A 14 -26.31 16.07 -8.40
CA LEU A 14 -25.98 17.04 -7.35
C LEU A 14 -26.24 16.40 -5.98
N PHE A 15 -25.25 15.62 -5.49
CA PHE A 15 -25.18 15.33 -4.08
C PHE A 15 -24.62 16.56 -3.35
N HIS A 16 -25.50 17.36 -2.73
CA HIS A 16 -25.13 18.34 -1.71
C HIS A 16 -24.72 17.59 -0.41
N LYS A 17 -23.63 16.84 -0.49
CA LYS A 17 -22.83 16.48 0.67
C LYS A 17 -21.61 17.39 0.61
N THR A 18 -21.37 18.17 1.65
CA THR A 18 -20.13 18.93 1.81
C THR A 18 -18.97 17.99 1.44
N MET A 19 -18.26 18.31 0.36
CA MET A 19 -17.10 17.51 -0.06
C MET A 19 -16.10 17.58 1.08
N PRO A 20 -15.56 16.44 1.56
CA PRO A 20 -14.56 16.47 2.59
C PRO A 20 -13.35 17.28 2.11
N GLU A 21 -12.78 18.09 3.01
CA GLU A 21 -11.62 18.92 2.72
C GLU A 21 -10.37 18.03 2.59
N LEU A 22 -9.61 18.21 1.51
CA LEU A 22 -8.33 17.53 1.28
C LEU A 22 -7.19 18.49 1.60
N ILE A 23 -6.44 18.20 2.66
CA ILE A 23 -5.27 18.98 3.08
C ILE A 23 -4.01 18.25 2.61
N PRO A 24 -3.15 18.86 1.76
CA PRO A 24 -1.93 18.22 1.27
C PRO A 24 -1.01 17.79 2.43
N VAL A 25 -0.43 16.58 2.32
CA VAL A 25 0.53 16.01 3.29
C VAL A 25 1.85 15.66 2.60
N LEU A 26 1.78 14.96 1.46
CA LEU A 26 2.93 14.65 0.62
C LEU A 26 2.58 15.00 -0.82
N SER A 27 3.37 15.85 -1.44
CA SER A 27 3.26 16.13 -2.87
C SER A 27 3.73 14.94 -3.70
N ARG A 28 3.38 14.94 -4.97
CA ARG A 28 3.85 13.94 -5.92
C ARG A 28 5.38 13.90 -5.99
N GLU A 29 6.02 15.05 -6.05
CA GLU A 29 7.48 15.19 -6.15
C GLU A 29 8.20 14.68 -4.90
N GLU A 30 7.62 14.88 -3.70
CA GLU A 30 8.15 14.32 -2.44
C GLU A 30 8.05 12.79 -2.42
N ILE A 31 6.94 12.24 -2.91
CA ILE A 31 6.75 10.80 -3.04
C ILE A 31 7.78 10.21 -4.02
N GLU A 32 7.92 10.79 -5.22
CA GLU A 32 8.87 10.34 -6.24
C GLU A 32 10.30 10.31 -5.69
N LYS A 33 10.77 11.39 -5.06
CA LYS A 33 12.10 11.45 -4.43
C LYS A 33 12.29 10.41 -3.33
N SER A 34 11.28 10.17 -2.52
CA SER A 34 11.36 9.18 -1.44
C SER A 34 11.43 7.75 -1.99
N ILE A 35 10.73 7.46 -3.09
CA ILE A 35 10.78 6.18 -3.78
C ILE A 35 12.16 5.96 -4.42
N GLU A 36 12.71 6.93 -5.13
CA GLU A 36 14.04 6.85 -5.73
C GLU A 36 15.12 6.55 -4.67
N ARG A 37 15.07 7.26 -3.53
CA ARG A 37 15.98 7.04 -2.40
C ARG A 37 15.89 5.62 -1.84
N ILE A 38 14.67 5.10 -1.66
CA ILE A 38 14.46 3.75 -1.10
C ILE A 38 14.81 2.68 -2.14
N ALA A 39 14.47 2.88 -3.42
CA ALA A 39 14.82 1.97 -4.49
C ALA A 39 16.33 1.79 -4.65
N ALA A 40 17.10 2.87 -4.56
CA ALA A 40 18.56 2.82 -4.57
C ALA A 40 19.11 1.99 -3.41
N ARG A 41 18.57 2.17 -2.19
CA ARG A 41 18.95 1.39 -1.02
C ARG A 41 18.58 -0.09 -1.14
N ILE A 42 17.36 -0.41 -1.60
CA ILE A 42 16.92 -1.78 -1.86
C ILE A 42 17.82 -2.43 -2.91
N SER A 43 18.12 -1.73 -4.00
CA SER A 43 18.98 -2.25 -5.07
C SER A 43 20.39 -2.57 -4.57
N ALA A 44 20.96 -1.74 -3.68
CA ALA A 44 22.24 -2.02 -3.07
C ALA A 44 22.20 -3.22 -2.13
N ASP A 45 21.17 -3.33 -1.27
CA ASP A 45 21.02 -4.43 -0.31
C ASP A 45 20.79 -5.79 -0.99
N TYR A 46 20.20 -5.81 -2.19
CA TYR A 46 19.84 -7.00 -2.95
C TYR A 46 20.63 -7.15 -4.26
N GLN A 47 21.79 -6.47 -4.42
CA GLN A 47 22.54 -6.42 -5.69
C GLN A 47 22.90 -7.78 -6.32
N ASN A 48 22.97 -8.85 -5.53
CA ASN A 48 23.30 -10.21 -5.97
C ASN A 48 22.13 -11.18 -5.81
N CYS A 49 20.90 -10.67 -5.65
CA CYS A 49 19.71 -11.45 -5.39
C CYS A 49 18.59 -11.05 -6.35
N GLU A 50 17.62 -11.95 -6.54
CA GLU A 50 16.35 -11.67 -7.21
C GLU A 50 15.23 -11.79 -6.16
N PRO A 51 14.92 -10.74 -5.38
CA PRO A 51 13.89 -10.83 -4.35
C PRO A 51 12.48 -10.92 -4.96
N VAL A 52 11.57 -11.55 -4.22
CA VAL A 52 10.13 -11.53 -4.51
C VAL A 52 9.51 -10.35 -3.77
N LEU A 53 9.00 -9.38 -4.50
CA LEU A 53 8.23 -8.27 -3.95
C LEU A 53 6.76 -8.70 -3.83
N VAL A 54 6.23 -8.62 -2.61
CA VAL A 54 4.85 -9.01 -2.31
C VAL A 54 4.05 -7.76 -1.96
N GLY A 55 3.26 -7.27 -2.92
CA GLY A 55 2.39 -6.12 -2.72
C GLY A 55 1.11 -6.48 -1.97
N VAL A 56 0.73 -5.68 -0.99
CA VAL A 56 -0.51 -5.89 -0.24
C VAL A 56 -1.66 -5.11 -0.87
N LEU A 57 -2.60 -5.85 -1.45
CA LEU A 57 -3.76 -5.28 -2.12
C LEU A 57 -4.81 -4.79 -1.10
N LYS A 58 -5.50 -3.66 -1.38
CA LYS A 58 -5.45 -2.91 -2.66
C LYS A 58 -4.45 -1.75 -2.59
N GLY A 59 -4.19 -1.16 -1.44
CA GLY A 59 -3.55 0.14 -1.31
C GLY A 59 -2.16 0.23 -1.94
N ALA A 60 -1.33 -0.80 -1.76
CA ALA A 60 0.07 -0.78 -2.18
C ALA A 60 0.31 -0.83 -3.71
N PHE A 61 -0.72 -1.05 -4.56
CA PHE A 61 -0.51 -1.29 -5.99
C PHE A 61 0.17 -0.11 -6.71
N VAL A 62 -0.18 1.15 -6.36
CA VAL A 62 0.42 2.34 -6.97
C VAL A 62 1.88 2.45 -6.54
N PHE A 63 2.13 2.37 -5.24
CA PHE A 63 3.48 2.43 -4.68
C PHE A 63 4.40 1.34 -5.24
N LEU A 64 3.92 0.09 -5.29
CA LEU A 64 4.71 -1.01 -5.84
C LEU A 64 5.02 -0.81 -7.33
N ALA A 65 4.06 -0.31 -8.12
CA ALA A 65 4.27 -0.04 -9.54
C ALA A 65 5.34 1.03 -9.79
N ASP A 66 5.41 2.06 -8.95
CA ASP A 66 6.44 3.09 -9.05
C ASP A 66 7.78 2.58 -8.51
N LEU A 67 7.78 1.86 -7.38
CA LEU A 67 8.98 1.29 -6.78
C LEU A 67 9.74 0.37 -7.76
N ILE A 68 9.05 -0.60 -8.40
CA ILE A 68 9.70 -1.57 -9.29
C ILE A 68 10.36 -0.92 -10.51
N ARG A 69 9.85 0.22 -10.96
CA ARG A 69 10.43 0.97 -12.09
C ARG A 69 11.71 1.73 -11.71
N CYS A 70 11.91 1.97 -10.41
CA CYS A 70 13.10 2.63 -9.88
C CYS A 70 14.18 1.64 -9.43
N LEU A 71 13.88 0.33 -9.32
CA LEU A 71 14.85 -0.67 -8.92
C LEU A 71 15.85 -0.97 -10.05
N ALA A 72 17.14 -1.08 -9.69
CA ALA A 72 18.23 -1.43 -10.61
C ALA A 72 18.60 -2.93 -10.57
N ILE A 73 17.74 -3.78 -10.00
CA ILE A 73 17.93 -5.24 -9.87
C ILE A 73 16.74 -5.99 -10.46
N PRO A 74 16.92 -7.24 -10.89
CA PRO A 74 15.80 -8.08 -11.28
C PRO A 74 14.95 -8.42 -10.06
N VAL A 75 13.63 -8.43 -10.25
CA VAL A 75 12.67 -8.75 -9.17
C VAL A 75 11.53 -9.60 -9.72
N LYS A 76 10.94 -10.43 -8.86
CA LYS A 76 9.64 -11.05 -9.11
C LYS A 76 8.57 -10.30 -8.33
N VAL A 77 7.37 -10.23 -8.87
CA VAL A 77 6.25 -9.52 -8.24
C VAL A 77 5.09 -10.47 -8.05
N ASP A 78 4.54 -10.46 -6.85
CA ASP A 78 3.30 -11.13 -6.51
C ASP A 78 2.45 -10.22 -5.61
N PHE A 79 1.22 -10.60 -5.39
CA PHE A 79 0.29 -9.86 -4.57
C PHE A 79 -0.42 -10.77 -3.58
N VAL A 80 -0.62 -10.26 -2.38
CA VAL A 80 -1.54 -10.85 -1.41
C VAL A 80 -2.69 -9.89 -1.14
N ARG A 81 -3.82 -10.42 -0.72
CA ARG A 81 -4.91 -9.63 -0.18
C ARG A 81 -5.30 -10.17 1.17
N THR A 82 -5.28 -9.31 2.17
CA THR A 82 -5.72 -9.65 3.52
C THR A 82 -7.12 -9.08 3.79
N ALA A 83 -7.88 -9.75 4.63
CA ALA A 83 -9.08 -9.21 5.26
C ALA A 83 -8.93 -9.34 6.78
N SER A 84 -9.32 -8.29 7.49
CA SER A 84 -9.43 -8.34 8.94
C SER A 84 -10.83 -8.82 9.29
N TYR A 85 -10.96 -9.97 9.92
CA TYR A 85 -12.21 -10.43 10.49
C TYR A 85 -12.23 -10.08 11.98
N GLY A 86 -13.20 -9.30 12.39
CA GLY A 86 -13.44 -8.94 13.78
C GLY A 86 -14.63 -8.01 13.88
N ASP A 87 -15.58 -8.33 14.74
CA ASP A 87 -16.66 -7.41 15.14
C ASP A 87 -16.04 -6.18 15.80
N GLN A 88 -16.64 -5.01 15.57
CA GLN A 88 -16.19 -3.70 16.06
C GLN A 88 -16.05 -3.60 17.59
N THR A 89 -16.29 -4.67 18.33
CA THR A 89 -16.32 -4.69 19.80
C THR A 89 -15.37 -5.67 20.48
N SER A 90 -14.67 -6.57 19.74
CA SER A 90 -13.65 -7.45 20.34
C SER A 90 -12.42 -7.58 19.43
N SER A 91 -11.28 -7.18 19.95
CA SER A 91 -9.97 -7.08 19.27
C SER A 91 -9.24 -8.43 19.09
N SER A 92 -9.92 -9.49 18.69
CA SER A 92 -9.25 -10.69 18.18
C SER A 92 -9.07 -10.57 16.66
N GLY A 93 -8.24 -9.63 16.22
CA GLY A 93 -7.99 -9.37 14.81
C GLY A 93 -7.36 -10.55 14.10
N THR A 94 -8.17 -11.53 13.71
CA THR A 94 -7.70 -12.61 12.84
C THR A 94 -7.54 -12.06 11.44
N VAL A 95 -6.29 -11.97 10.97
CA VAL A 95 -5.97 -11.64 9.59
C VAL A 95 -6.10 -12.93 8.77
N ALA A 96 -6.80 -12.88 7.67
CA ALA A 96 -6.91 -14.00 6.73
C ALA A 96 -6.54 -13.54 5.31
N LEU A 97 -5.92 -14.43 4.54
CA LEU A 97 -5.67 -14.20 3.12
C LEU A 97 -6.95 -14.47 2.32
N THR A 98 -7.36 -13.48 1.53
CA THR A 98 -8.41 -13.62 0.52
C THR A 98 -7.84 -13.81 -0.89
N LYS A 99 -6.57 -13.43 -1.11
CA LYS A 99 -5.74 -13.83 -2.24
C LYS A 99 -4.40 -14.33 -1.69
N PRO A 100 -4.09 -15.64 -1.83
CA PRO A 100 -2.78 -16.18 -1.46
C PRO A 100 -1.71 -15.81 -2.50
N LEU A 101 -0.45 -16.07 -2.15
CA LEU A 101 0.67 -16.03 -3.10
C LEU A 101 0.50 -17.06 -4.20
N GLU A 102 0.99 -16.72 -5.40
CA GLU A 102 1.09 -17.60 -6.55
C GLU A 102 2.55 -18.08 -6.76
N ILE A 103 3.52 -17.26 -6.28
CA ILE A 103 4.94 -17.59 -6.33
C ILE A 103 5.34 -18.37 -5.07
N ASP A 104 5.98 -19.51 -5.24
CA ASP A 104 6.65 -20.20 -4.12
C ASP A 104 7.81 -19.34 -3.60
N VAL A 105 7.81 -19.06 -2.29
CA VAL A 105 8.79 -18.20 -1.62
C VAL A 105 9.82 -18.97 -0.79
N ALA A 106 9.73 -20.31 -0.75
CA ALA A 106 10.69 -21.12 -0.02
C ALA A 106 12.13 -20.87 -0.52
N GLY A 107 13.05 -20.59 0.42
CA GLY A 107 14.44 -20.27 0.14
C GLY A 107 14.68 -18.92 -0.57
N LYS A 108 13.67 -18.09 -0.79
CA LYS A 108 13.81 -16.79 -1.46
C LYS A 108 13.81 -15.62 -0.47
N HIS A 109 14.44 -14.53 -0.87
CA HIS A 109 14.31 -13.26 -0.17
C HIS A 109 12.98 -12.61 -0.54
N VAL A 110 12.19 -12.22 0.45
CA VAL A 110 10.88 -11.59 0.26
C VAL A 110 10.91 -10.16 0.78
N LEU A 111 10.35 -9.24 0.01
CA LEU A 111 10.12 -7.85 0.40
C LEU A 111 8.60 -7.58 0.37
N VAL A 112 7.99 -7.46 1.54
CA VAL A 112 6.59 -7.04 1.67
C VAL A 112 6.50 -5.54 1.38
N VAL A 113 5.58 -5.16 0.50
CA VAL A 113 5.36 -3.76 0.10
C VAL A 113 3.95 -3.33 0.51
N GLU A 114 3.89 -2.37 1.43
CA GLU A 114 2.66 -1.79 1.99
C GLU A 114 2.55 -0.29 1.64
N ASP A 115 1.34 0.20 1.47
CA ASP A 115 1.08 1.64 1.33
C ASP A 115 1.23 2.37 2.66
N ILE A 116 0.69 1.82 3.74
CA ILE A 116 0.75 2.41 5.08
C ILE A 116 0.85 1.34 6.18
N VAL A 117 1.75 1.54 7.11
CA VAL A 117 1.82 0.76 8.35
C VAL A 117 1.23 1.58 9.49
N ASP A 118 -0.04 1.33 9.83
CA ASP A 118 -0.76 2.03 10.91
C ASP A 118 -0.70 1.21 12.23
N THR A 119 -1.56 0.21 12.41
CA THR A 119 -1.57 -0.61 13.62
C THR A 119 -0.40 -1.59 13.72
N GLY A 120 0.17 -2.00 12.61
CA GLY A 120 1.22 -2.99 12.49
C GLY A 120 0.74 -4.45 12.49
N ILE A 121 -0.55 -4.70 12.76
CA ILE A 121 -1.11 -6.06 12.88
C ILE A 121 -0.95 -6.83 11.55
N THR A 122 -1.40 -6.25 10.45
CA THR A 122 -1.34 -6.88 9.12
C THR A 122 0.10 -7.22 8.73
N LEU A 123 1.00 -6.24 8.86
CA LEU A 123 2.39 -6.43 8.48
C LEU A 123 3.08 -7.49 9.36
N ARG A 124 2.87 -7.49 10.67
CA ARG A 124 3.42 -8.51 11.57
C ARG A 124 2.94 -9.89 11.15
N TRP A 125 1.63 -10.05 10.95
CA TRP A 125 1.05 -11.31 10.54
C TRP A 125 1.62 -11.81 9.20
N LEU A 126 1.78 -10.91 8.21
CA LEU A 126 2.37 -11.26 6.92
C LEU A 126 3.84 -11.67 7.03
N VAL A 127 4.64 -10.97 7.84
CA VAL A 127 6.04 -11.34 8.07
C VAL A 127 6.14 -12.73 8.68
N ASP A 128 5.33 -13.02 9.70
CA ASP A 128 5.31 -14.32 10.37
C ASP A 128 4.82 -15.43 9.41
N TYR A 129 3.77 -15.16 8.63
CA TYR A 129 3.23 -16.07 7.61
C TYR A 129 4.28 -16.43 6.54
N LEU A 130 4.91 -15.42 5.93
CA LEU A 130 5.91 -15.62 4.88
C LEU A 130 7.17 -16.31 5.39
N SER A 131 7.58 -16.01 6.62
CA SER A 131 8.67 -16.71 7.28
C SER A 131 8.33 -18.18 7.53
N GLY A 132 7.08 -18.47 7.91
CA GLY A 132 6.58 -19.83 8.08
C GLY A 132 6.53 -20.66 6.78
N LEU A 133 6.50 -20.01 5.61
CA LEU A 133 6.63 -20.65 4.30
C LEU A 133 8.08 -20.99 3.93
N GLY A 134 9.04 -20.77 4.81
CA GLY A 134 10.45 -21.11 4.59
C GLY A 134 11.23 -20.11 3.75
N SER A 135 10.80 -18.83 3.70
CA SER A 135 11.55 -17.76 3.04
C SER A 135 12.95 -17.60 3.65
N ALA A 136 13.97 -17.33 2.83
CA ALA A 136 15.34 -17.09 3.29
C ALA A 136 15.44 -15.81 4.15
N SER A 137 14.65 -14.81 3.82
CA SER A 137 14.43 -13.61 4.64
C SER A 137 13.13 -12.93 4.27
N VAL A 138 12.53 -12.24 5.23
CA VAL A 138 11.37 -11.37 5.01
C VAL A 138 11.70 -9.99 5.54
N LYS A 139 11.69 -8.98 4.67
CA LYS A 139 11.81 -7.56 5.00
C LYS A 139 10.55 -6.81 4.60
N ALA A 140 10.36 -5.61 5.15
CA ALA A 140 9.21 -4.76 4.87
C ALA A 140 9.60 -3.40 4.32
N CYS A 141 8.85 -2.94 3.32
CA CYS A 141 8.94 -1.61 2.72
C CYS A 141 7.57 -0.95 2.78
N THR A 142 7.51 0.30 3.20
CA THR A 142 6.26 1.07 3.22
C THR A 142 6.43 2.47 2.65
N LEU A 143 5.38 2.97 2.00
CA LEU A 143 5.31 4.36 1.59
C LEU A 143 5.17 5.26 2.82
N ILE A 144 4.32 4.88 3.78
CA ILE A 144 4.06 5.67 4.98
C ILE A 144 4.15 4.80 6.24
N ASP A 145 5.05 5.17 7.17
CA ASP A 145 5.05 4.65 8.55
C ASP A 145 4.29 5.63 9.45
N LYS A 146 3.11 5.21 9.94
CA LYS A 146 2.25 5.99 10.81
C LYS A 146 2.15 5.34 12.18
N LYS A 147 2.53 6.06 13.23
CA LYS A 147 2.68 5.50 14.58
C LYS A 147 1.51 5.76 15.51
N GLU A 148 0.62 6.70 15.16
CA GLU A 148 -0.49 7.15 16.02
C GLU A 148 -1.33 6.00 16.58
N ARG A 149 -1.59 4.98 15.76
CA ARG A 149 -2.45 3.85 16.11
C ARG A 149 -1.69 2.53 16.22
N ARG A 150 -0.35 2.59 16.37
CA ARG A 150 0.49 1.40 16.46
C ARG A 150 0.12 0.53 17.67
N GLN A 151 -0.29 -0.72 17.43
CA GLN A 151 -0.67 -1.70 18.45
C GLN A 151 0.38 -2.81 18.59
N VAL A 152 1.03 -3.16 17.49
CA VAL A 152 2.01 -4.24 17.45
C VAL A 152 3.35 -3.70 16.98
N GLN A 153 4.41 -4.03 17.71
CA GLN A 153 5.77 -3.74 17.28
C GLN A 153 6.12 -4.60 16.08
N VAL A 154 6.42 -3.97 14.97
CA VAL A 154 6.89 -4.59 13.74
C VAL A 154 8.03 -3.77 13.16
N GLN A 155 9.07 -4.46 12.71
CA GLN A 155 10.17 -3.80 12.02
C GLN A 155 9.74 -3.46 10.59
N VAL A 156 9.99 -2.22 10.18
CA VAL A 156 9.90 -1.78 8.80
C VAL A 156 11.31 -1.41 8.35
N ASP A 157 11.85 -2.17 7.40
CA ASP A 157 13.26 -2.04 6.98
C ASP A 157 13.48 -0.83 6.07
N TYR A 158 12.49 -0.53 5.25
CA TYR A 158 12.52 0.56 4.28
C TYR A 158 11.28 1.44 4.42
N VAL A 159 11.47 2.66 4.90
CA VAL A 159 10.40 3.65 5.08
C VAL A 159 10.62 4.82 4.14
N CYS A 160 9.66 5.09 3.24
CA CYS A 160 9.71 6.26 2.38
C CYS A 160 9.45 7.54 3.19
N ASN A 161 8.34 7.60 3.91
CA ASN A 161 7.89 8.78 4.66
C ASN A 161 7.33 8.39 6.02
N VAL A 162 7.45 9.29 6.99
CA VAL A 162 6.80 9.17 8.31
C VAL A 162 5.72 10.24 8.41
N VAL A 163 4.52 9.85 8.81
CA VAL A 163 3.40 10.78 9.06
C VAL A 163 2.85 10.50 10.45
N ASP A 164 2.77 11.53 11.28
CA ASP A 164 2.45 11.34 12.70
C ASP A 164 1.00 10.92 12.93
N LYS A 165 0.04 11.60 12.30
CA LYS A 165 -1.40 11.43 12.60
C LYS A 165 -2.30 11.75 11.41
N GLY A 166 -3.59 11.45 11.59
CA GLY A 166 -4.68 11.81 10.67
C GLY A 166 -5.12 10.68 9.76
N PHE A 167 -6.24 10.87 9.08
CA PHE A 167 -6.75 9.93 8.09
C PHE A 167 -6.23 10.31 6.70
N LEU A 168 -5.50 9.40 6.07
CA LEU A 168 -4.79 9.65 4.82
C LEU A 168 -5.52 9.03 3.64
N VAL A 169 -5.54 9.74 2.51
CA VAL A 169 -6.06 9.27 1.22
C VAL A 169 -5.15 9.72 0.08
N GLY A 170 -5.29 9.08 -1.07
CA GLY A 170 -4.49 9.37 -2.27
C GLY A 170 -3.31 8.42 -2.44
N TYR A 171 -2.76 8.37 -3.64
CA TYR A 171 -1.64 7.53 -4.02
C TYR A 171 -1.81 6.05 -3.62
N GLY A 172 -3.00 5.49 -3.92
CA GLY A 172 -3.37 4.12 -3.54
C GLY A 172 -4.22 4.02 -2.27
N LEU A 173 -4.02 4.92 -1.30
CA LEU A 173 -4.84 5.01 -0.08
C LEU A 173 -6.27 5.45 -0.39
N ASP A 174 -7.25 4.93 0.34
CA ASP A 174 -8.66 5.20 0.09
C ASP A 174 -9.48 5.60 1.31
N TYR A 175 -10.63 6.18 1.00
CA TYR A 175 -11.79 6.26 1.88
C TYR A 175 -13.03 5.79 1.12
N ALA A 176 -13.66 4.72 1.58
CA ALA A 176 -14.84 4.10 0.94
C ALA A 176 -14.63 3.84 -0.58
N GLU A 177 -13.49 3.22 -0.93
CA GLU A 177 -13.04 2.89 -2.30
C GLU A 177 -12.81 4.12 -3.21
N ARG A 178 -12.70 5.33 -2.65
CA ARG A 178 -12.45 6.57 -3.39
C ARG A 178 -11.04 7.10 -3.08
N TYR A 179 -10.58 8.05 -3.90
CA TYR A 179 -9.33 8.81 -3.76
C TYR A 179 -8.05 8.08 -4.14
N ARG A 180 -8.01 6.77 -4.37
CA ARG A 180 -6.79 6.02 -4.74
C ARG A 180 -6.05 6.59 -5.96
N HIS A 181 -6.79 7.25 -6.87
CA HIS A 181 -6.28 7.83 -8.13
C HIS A 181 -5.53 9.16 -7.95
N LEU A 182 -5.63 9.81 -6.79
CA LEU A 182 -4.95 11.08 -6.55
C LEU A 182 -3.43 10.88 -6.59
N PRO A 183 -2.66 11.81 -7.22
CA PRO A 183 -1.23 11.64 -7.39
C PRO A 183 -0.39 11.97 -6.15
N ALA A 184 -1.00 12.46 -5.11
CA ALA A 184 -0.39 12.93 -3.87
C ALA A 184 -1.15 12.37 -2.67
N VAL A 185 -0.60 12.51 -1.45
CA VAL A 185 -1.25 12.09 -0.21
C VAL A 185 -1.84 13.30 0.51
N TYR A 186 -3.06 13.13 1.01
CA TYR A 186 -3.83 14.17 1.68
C TYR A 186 -4.40 13.67 3.00
N HIS A 187 -4.54 14.59 3.96
CA HIS A 187 -5.46 14.38 5.08
C HIS A 187 -6.90 14.60 4.60
N LEU A 188 -7.77 13.66 4.93
CA LEU A 188 -9.20 13.76 4.75
C LEU A 188 -9.81 14.34 6.02
N LYS A 189 -10.24 15.60 5.96
CA LYS A 189 -10.96 16.24 7.06
C LYS A 189 -12.46 16.06 6.85
N MET A 190 -13.08 15.30 7.74
CA MET A 190 -14.53 15.05 7.78
C MET A 190 -15.26 16.10 8.57
#